data_4b9153d9e1f92767aa8a349d149c825f
#
_entry.id   4b9153d9e1f92767aa8a349d149c825f
#
_cell.length_a   1.000
_cell.length_b   1.000
_cell.length_c   1.000
_cell.angle_alpha   90.00
_cell.angle_beta   90.00
_cell.angle_gamma   90.00
#
_symmetry.space_group_name_H-M   'P 1'
#
loop_
_entity.id
_entity.type
_entity.pdbx_description
1 polymer ?
#
loop_
_entity_poly.entity_id
_entity_poly.type
_entity_poly.pdbx_seq_one_letter_code
_entity_poly.pdbx_strand_id
1 'polypeptide(L)'
;MFYEKVGDDYLLRLEKNEEVLDSIQRLCQKEHILSATFQGIGACDDVIISTYIPEKNDFVNHEKTGMLEMVSLMGNVRLKDNQFDQHAHASFSFLEDDKVNILAGHLAKARISYTAEIRLTPIDGKVTLTLDEKTGIDVWNLKQYL
;
A
#
# COMPACT_ATOMS: atom_id res chain seq x y z
N MET A 1 1.44 -2.38 -16.50
CA MET A 1 1.67 -3.40 -15.46
C MET A 1 1.79 -4.76 -16.09
N PHE A 2 2.84 -5.49 -15.77
CA PHE A 2 3.00 -6.91 -16.05
C PHE A 2 2.84 -7.69 -14.75
N TYR A 3 2.28 -8.88 -14.82
CA TYR A 3 2.22 -9.78 -13.68
C TYR A 3 2.23 -11.23 -14.11
N GLU A 4 2.65 -12.09 -13.22
CA GLU A 4 2.67 -13.54 -13.39
C GLU A 4 2.31 -14.21 -12.06
N LYS A 5 1.53 -15.29 -12.11
CA LYS A 5 1.28 -16.15 -10.97
C LYS A 5 2.40 -17.18 -10.84
N VAL A 6 3.10 -17.17 -9.69
CA VAL A 6 4.20 -18.07 -9.37
C VAL A 6 3.89 -18.79 -8.07
N GLY A 7 3.55 -20.06 -8.16
CA GLY A 7 3.01 -20.79 -7.01
C GLY A 7 1.68 -20.20 -6.56
N ASP A 8 1.60 -19.83 -5.29
CA ASP A 8 0.42 -19.17 -4.71
C ASP A 8 0.50 -17.64 -4.75
N ASP A 9 1.63 -17.09 -5.17
CA ASP A 9 1.88 -15.66 -5.22
C ASP A 9 1.66 -15.07 -6.61
N TYR A 10 1.49 -13.76 -6.65
CA TYR A 10 1.56 -12.95 -7.87
C TYR A 10 2.78 -12.03 -7.80
N LEU A 11 3.60 -12.06 -8.85
CA LEU A 11 4.69 -11.11 -9.03
C LEU A 11 4.22 -10.02 -10.00
N LEU A 12 4.29 -8.77 -9.57
CA LEU A 12 3.92 -7.61 -10.37
C LEU A 12 5.17 -6.81 -10.69
N ARG A 13 5.28 -6.39 -11.95
CA ARG A 13 6.19 -5.34 -12.39
C ARG A 13 5.38 -4.17 -12.88
N LEU A 14 5.47 -3.06 -12.14
CA LEU A 14 4.88 -1.79 -12.54
C LEU A 14 5.86 -0.99 -13.39
N GLU A 15 5.32 -0.21 -14.31
CA GLU A 15 6.08 0.63 -15.22
C GLU A 15 5.81 2.12 -14.95
N LYS A 16 6.57 2.94 -15.62
CA LYS A 16 6.44 4.41 -15.51
C LYS A 16 4.98 4.89 -15.65
N ASN A 17 4.59 5.83 -14.82
CA ASN A 17 3.26 6.45 -14.71
C ASN A 17 2.16 5.56 -14.12
N GLU A 18 2.43 4.32 -13.75
CA GLU A 18 1.47 3.51 -13.03
C GLU A 18 1.44 3.90 -11.54
N GLU A 19 0.25 3.83 -10.94
CA GLU A 19 0.07 4.08 -9.51
C GLU A 19 0.01 2.75 -8.76
N VAL A 20 0.72 2.67 -7.63
CA VAL A 20 0.94 1.41 -6.91
C VAL A 20 -0.36 0.80 -6.40
N LEU A 21 -1.15 1.58 -5.65
CA LEU A 21 -2.37 1.05 -5.02
C LEU A 21 -3.45 0.71 -6.04
N ASP A 22 -3.63 1.54 -7.08
CA ASP A 22 -4.54 1.27 -8.20
C ASP A 22 -4.15 0.01 -8.96
N SER A 23 -2.84 -0.22 -9.15
CA SER A 23 -2.35 -1.40 -9.86
C SER A 23 -2.60 -2.68 -9.07
N ILE A 24 -2.40 -2.66 -7.76
CA ILE A 24 -2.72 -3.76 -6.85
C ILE A 24 -4.22 -4.05 -6.88
N GLN A 25 -5.06 -3.01 -6.78
CA GLN A 25 -6.52 -3.18 -6.81
C GLN A 25 -6.99 -3.78 -8.14
N ARG A 26 -6.47 -3.30 -9.27
CA ARG A 26 -6.81 -3.86 -10.61
C ARG A 26 -6.44 -5.34 -10.72
N LEU A 27 -5.28 -5.75 -10.18
CA LEU A 27 -4.91 -7.16 -10.14
C LEU A 27 -5.90 -7.97 -9.30
N CYS A 28 -6.20 -7.51 -8.07
CA CYS A 28 -7.12 -8.20 -7.19
C CYS A 28 -8.52 -8.36 -7.80
N GLN A 29 -9.02 -7.34 -8.48
CA GLN A 29 -10.30 -7.40 -9.20
C GLN A 29 -10.27 -8.41 -10.34
N LYS A 30 -9.21 -8.39 -11.15
CA LYS A 30 -9.06 -9.27 -12.31
C LYS A 30 -8.94 -10.75 -11.92
N GLU A 31 -8.18 -11.03 -10.87
CA GLU A 31 -7.91 -12.40 -10.40
C GLU A 31 -8.89 -12.86 -9.30
N HIS A 32 -9.93 -12.06 -9.00
CA HIS A 32 -10.93 -12.33 -7.97
C HIS A 32 -10.35 -12.58 -6.57
N ILE A 33 -9.25 -11.87 -6.25
CA ILE A 33 -8.58 -11.92 -4.94
C ILE A 33 -9.28 -10.95 -4.02
N LEU A 34 -9.95 -11.44 -2.98
CA LEU A 34 -10.71 -10.63 -2.04
C LEU A 34 -9.86 -10.08 -0.89
N SER A 35 -8.76 -10.77 -0.56
CA SER A 35 -7.83 -10.38 0.49
C SER A 35 -6.43 -10.86 0.14
N ALA A 36 -5.44 -10.06 0.47
CA ALA A 36 -4.04 -10.35 0.20
C ALA A 36 -3.13 -9.56 1.13
N THR A 37 -1.88 -9.97 1.22
CA THR A 37 -0.78 -9.13 1.67
C THR A 37 0.12 -8.81 0.48
N PHE A 38 0.86 -7.71 0.55
CA PHE A 38 1.82 -7.37 -0.49
C PHE A 38 3.03 -6.66 0.08
N GLN A 39 4.15 -6.79 -0.63
CA GLN A 39 5.39 -6.11 -0.33
C GLN A 39 6.18 -5.85 -1.62
N GLY A 40 7.02 -4.83 -1.61
CA GLY A 40 7.79 -4.49 -2.80
C GLY A 40 8.79 -3.36 -2.59
N ILE A 41 9.50 -3.09 -3.67
CA ILE A 41 10.46 -1.98 -3.82
C ILE A 41 10.28 -1.36 -5.20
N GLY A 42 10.83 -0.17 -5.40
CA GLY A 42 10.75 0.49 -6.71
C GLY A 42 11.28 1.92 -6.69
N ALA A 43 10.95 2.67 -7.74
CA ALA A 43 11.27 4.09 -7.83
C ALA A 43 10.03 4.89 -8.23
N CYS A 44 9.81 6.00 -7.53
CA CYS A 44 8.64 6.87 -7.71
C CYS A 44 9.08 8.30 -8.03
N ASP A 45 8.15 9.10 -8.55
CA ASP A 45 8.36 10.53 -8.82
C ASP A 45 7.31 11.44 -8.20
N ASP A 46 6.25 10.87 -7.62
CA ASP A 46 5.16 11.63 -7.00
C ASP A 46 4.49 10.75 -5.95
N VAL A 47 4.70 11.08 -4.67
CA VAL A 47 4.19 10.30 -3.54
C VAL A 47 3.46 11.17 -2.54
N ILE A 48 2.48 10.56 -1.86
CA ILE A 48 1.78 11.15 -0.72
C ILE A 48 1.86 10.17 0.43
N ILE A 49 2.46 10.61 1.52
CA ILE A 49 2.49 9.91 2.80
C ILE A 49 1.61 10.68 3.80
N SER A 50 0.79 9.95 4.52
CA SER A 50 -0.13 10.53 5.50
C SER A 50 0.33 10.22 6.93
N THR A 51 0.20 11.21 7.82
CA THR A 51 0.43 11.07 9.26
C THR A 51 -0.88 11.29 9.99
N TYR A 52 -1.27 10.33 10.83
CA TYR A 52 -2.47 10.46 11.66
C TYR A 52 -2.24 11.45 12.81
N ILE A 53 -3.17 12.38 12.99
CA ILE A 53 -3.18 13.37 14.06
C ILE A 53 -4.32 13.05 15.02
N PRO A 54 -4.05 12.43 16.18
CA PRO A 54 -5.09 11.96 17.11
C PRO A 54 -6.03 13.08 17.59
N GLU A 55 -5.51 14.27 17.82
CA GLU A 55 -6.27 15.42 18.30
C GLU A 55 -7.31 15.92 17.31
N LYS A 56 -7.09 15.62 16.02
CA LYS A 56 -8.00 15.98 14.92
C LYS A 56 -8.84 14.80 14.44
N ASN A 57 -8.51 13.60 14.87
CA ASN A 57 -9.05 12.35 14.32
C ASN A 57 -8.98 12.33 12.78
N ASP A 58 -7.86 12.76 12.23
CA ASP A 58 -7.66 12.96 10.79
C ASP A 58 -6.19 12.80 10.40
N PHE A 59 -5.92 12.73 9.09
CA PHE A 59 -4.59 12.61 8.52
C PHE A 59 -4.10 13.94 7.93
N VAL A 60 -2.80 14.19 8.07
CA VAL A 60 -2.09 15.25 7.35
C VAL A 60 -1.24 14.62 6.26
N ASN A 61 -1.42 15.09 5.03
CA ASN A 61 -0.70 14.62 3.87
C ASN A 61 0.63 15.36 3.70
N HIS A 62 1.68 14.59 3.39
CA HIS A 62 3.00 15.06 3.02
C HIS A 62 3.28 14.64 1.59
N GLU A 63 3.35 15.60 0.68
CA GLU A 63 3.63 15.38 -0.73
C GLU A 63 5.12 15.53 -1.00
N LYS A 64 5.68 14.65 -1.81
CA LYS A 64 7.06 14.74 -2.29
C LYS A 64 7.12 14.34 -3.75
N THR A 65 7.77 15.18 -4.55
CA THR A 65 8.03 14.91 -5.97
C THR A 65 9.54 14.87 -6.23
N GLY A 66 9.92 14.27 -7.35
CA GLY A 66 11.31 14.13 -7.77
C GLY A 66 11.76 12.67 -7.82
N MET A 67 13.06 12.41 -7.76
CA MET A 67 13.58 11.05 -7.72
C MET A 67 13.46 10.48 -6.31
N LEU A 68 12.61 9.48 -6.15
CA LEU A 68 12.29 8.84 -4.87
C LEU A 68 12.47 7.34 -5.01
N GLU A 69 13.39 6.75 -4.24
CA GLU A 69 13.49 5.30 -4.15
C GLU A 69 12.49 4.77 -3.11
N MET A 70 11.56 3.95 -3.56
CA MET A 70 10.67 3.20 -2.66
C MET A 70 11.45 2.06 -2.04
N VAL A 71 12.05 2.33 -0.88
CA VAL A 71 12.93 1.40 -0.15
C VAL A 71 12.14 0.22 0.40
N SER A 72 10.91 0.46 0.79
CA SER A 72 10.01 -0.58 1.26
C SER A 72 8.55 -0.18 1.02
N LEU A 73 7.77 -1.15 0.62
CA LEU A 73 6.31 -1.11 0.54
C LEU A 73 5.78 -2.35 1.26
N MET A 74 4.84 -2.17 2.17
CA MET A 74 4.13 -3.27 2.83
C MET A 74 2.66 -2.91 3.00
N GLY A 75 1.78 -3.88 2.79
CA GLY A 75 0.37 -3.63 2.98
C GLY A 75 -0.51 -4.86 2.87
N ASN A 76 -1.80 -4.60 2.96
CA ASN A 76 -2.81 -5.62 2.79
C ASN A 76 -4.02 -5.09 2.03
N VAL A 77 -4.70 -6.00 1.34
CA VAL A 77 -5.99 -5.83 0.71
C VAL A 77 -7.04 -6.52 1.56
N ARG A 78 -8.13 -5.84 1.83
CA ARG A 78 -9.23 -6.28 2.66
C ARG A 78 -10.55 -5.73 2.13
N LEU A 79 -11.65 -6.05 2.75
CA LEU A 79 -12.96 -5.56 2.36
C LEU A 79 -13.58 -4.69 3.46
N LYS A 80 -14.02 -3.50 3.06
CA LYS A 80 -14.88 -2.64 3.86
C LYS A 80 -16.22 -2.50 3.13
N ASP A 81 -17.31 -2.89 3.76
CA ASP A 81 -18.66 -2.86 3.16
C ASP A 81 -18.75 -3.54 1.78
N ASN A 82 -18.06 -4.69 1.64
CA ASN A 82 -17.88 -5.45 0.39
C ASN A 82 -17.13 -4.72 -0.73
N GLN A 83 -16.46 -3.61 -0.44
CA GLN A 83 -15.59 -2.91 -1.37
C GLN A 83 -14.13 -3.12 -1.03
N PHE A 84 -13.26 -3.08 -2.04
CA PHE A 84 -11.82 -3.15 -1.83
C PHE A 84 -11.35 -1.96 -1.01
N ASP A 85 -10.60 -2.27 0.03
CA ASP A 85 -9.87 -1.31 0.85
C ASP A 85 -8.43 -1.78 0.97
N GLN A 86 -7.50 -0.86 1.00
CA GLN A 86 -6.08 -1.15 1.11
C GLN A 86 -5.48 -0.38 2.27
N HIS A 87 -4.62 -1.06 3.03
CA HIS A 87 -3.80 -0.43 4.05
C HIS A 87 -2.34 -0.70 3.73
N ALA A 88 -1.61 0.34 3.43
CA ALA A 88 -0.22 0.25 3.06
C ALA A 88 0.62 1.30 3.79
N HIS A 89 1.83 0.90 4.14
CA HIS A 89 2.90 1.79 4.57
C HIS A 89 4.06 1.68 3.60
N ALA A 90 4.77 2.79 3.42
CA ALA A 90 5.95 2.82 2.57
C ALA A 90 7.01 3.76 3.13
N SER A 91 8.26 3.53 2.73
CA SER A 91 9.38 4.43 2.97
C SER A 91 10.06 4.78 1.66
N PHE A 92 10.39 6.06 1.50
CA PHE A 92 11.04 6.62 0.31
C PHE A 92 12.31 7.33 0.71
N SER A 93 13.43 7.00 0.06
CA SER A 93 14.67 7.76 0.20
C SER A 93 14.87 8.71 -0.97
N PHE A 94 15.48 9.86 -0.70
CA PHE A 94 15.80 10.88 -1.69
C PHE A 94 16.98 11.74 -1.25
N LEU A 95 17.65 12.36 -2.22
CA LEU A 95 18.72 13.31 -1.97
C LEU A 95 18.15 14.73 -1.84
N GLU A 96 18.52 15.42 -0.78
CA GLU A 96 18.24 16.84 -0.57
C GLU A 96 19.40 17.44 0.23
N ASP A 97 19.98 18.52 -0.25
CA ASP A 97 21.17 19.17 0.33
C ASP A 97 22.36 18.19 0.54
N ASP A 98 22.63 17.36 -0.47
CA ASP A 98 23.68 16.33 -0.48
C ASP A 98 23.56 15.28 0.64
N LYS A 99 22.36 15.14 1.21
CA LYS A 99 22.03 14.14 2.24
C LYS A 99 20.92 13.22 1.78
N VAL A 100 21.01 11.97 2.20
CA VAL A 100 19.90 11.03 2.06
C VAL A 100 18.89 11.34 3.15
N ASN A 101 17.66 11.63 2.74
CA ASN A 101 16.50 11.85 3.60
C ASN A 101 15.49 10.73 3.37
N ILE A 102 14.60 10.53 4.34
CA ILE A 102 13.55 9.52 4.28
C ILE A 102 12.20 10.16 4.61
N LEU A 103 11.21 9.87 3.77
CA LEU A 103 9.79 10.10 4.03
C LEU A 103 9.12 8.74 4.18
N ALA A 104 8.45 8.48 5.31
CA ALA A 104 7.82 7.20 5.57
C ALA A 104 6.52 7.34 6.37
N GLY A 105 5.59 6.42 6.17
CA GLY A 105 4.33 6.35 6.90
C GLY A 105 3.22 5.70 6.08
N HIS A 106 1.98 6.08 6.38
CA HIS A 106 0.80 5.58 5.68
C HIS A 106 0.80 6.06 4.23
N LEU A 107 0.73 5.11 3.29
CA LEU A 107 0.77 5.41 1.87
C LEU A 107 -0.61 5.82 1.36
N ALA A 108 -0.71 7.02 0.82
CA ALA A 108 -1.90 7.49 0.13
C ALA A 108 -1.75 7.48 -1.40
N LYS A 109 -0.52 7.64 -1.91
CA LYS A 109 -0.23 7.64 -3.34
C LYS A 109 1.23 7.33 -3.60
N ALA A 110 1.52 6.55 -4.65
CA ALA A 110 2.88 6.38 -5.19
C ALA A 110 2.85 6.15 -6.70
N ARG A 111 3.28 7.14 -7.48
CA ARG A 111 3.42 7.02 -8.92
C ARG A 111 4.83 6.55 -9.29
N ILE A 112 4.91 5.54 -10.12
CA ILE A 112 6.17 4.94 -10.55
C ILE A 112 6.88 5.83 -11.57
N SER A 113 8.19 6.07 -11.34
CA SER A 113 9.07 6.80 -12.27
C SER A 113 9.83 5.89 -13.22
N TYR A 114 10.30 4.76 -12.75
CA TYR A 114 11.03 3.74 -13.52
C TYR A 114 10.31 2.40 -13.49
N THR A 115 10.39 1.69 -12.37
CA THR A 115 9.75 0.38 -12.16
C THR A 115 9.46 0.16 -10.68
N ALA A 116 8.53 -0.75 -10.40
CA ALA A 116 8.41 -1.37 -9.09
C ALA A 116 8.22 -2.88 -9.25
N GLU A 117 8.77 -3.62 -8.31
CA GLU A 117 8.66 -5.07 -8.20
C GLU A 117 7.91 -5.38 -6.90
N ILE A 118 6.73 -5.98 -7.04
CA ILE A 118 5.82 -6.23 -5.94
C ILE A 118 5.43 -7.70 -5.94
N ARG A 119 5.53 -8.34 -4.77
CA ARG A 119 4.96 -9.65 -4.51
C ARG A 119 3.64 -9.48 -3.77
N LEU A 120 2.59 -10.10 -4.28
CA LEU A 120 1.28 -10.16 -3.66
C LEU A 120 0.94 -11.61 -3.34
N THR A 121 0.62 -11.87 -2.07
CA THR A 121 0.23 -13.20 -1.56
C THR A 121 -1.26 -13.17 -1.22
N PRO A 122 -2.11 -13.87 -1.97
CA PRO A 122 -3.52 -14.01 -1.64
C PRO A 122 -3.73 -14.65 -0.27
N ILE A 123 -4.76 -14.19 0.43
CA ILE A 123 -5.28 -14.84 1.63
C ILE A 123 -6.52 -15.62 1.22
N ASP A 124 -6.55 -16.91 1.53
CA ASP A 124 -7.74 -17.74 1.28
C ASP A 124 -8.88 -17.29 2.20
N GLY A 125 -9.90 -16.65 1.59
CA GLY A 125 -11.05 -16.13 2.31
C GLY A 125 -11.19 -14.60 2.24
N LYS A 126 -11.96 -14.07 3.18
CA LYS A 126 -12.28 -12.64 3.28
C LYS A 126 -11.77 -12.07 4.60
N VAL A 127 -10.88 -11.11 4.53
CA VAL A 127 -10.55 -10.24 5.66
C VAL A 127 -11.47 -9.02 5.57
N THR A 128 -12.35 -8.87 6.55
CA THR A 128 -13.28 -7.73 6.65
C THR A 128 -12.86 -6.79 7.77
N LEU A 129 -13.43 -5.60 7.78
CA LEU A 129 -13.19 -4.59 8.79
C LEU A 129 -14.36 -4.43 9.75
N THR A 130 -14.06 -4.00 10.95
CA THR A 130 -15.00 -3.54 11.96
C THR A 130 -14.45 -2.29 12.64
N LEU A 131 -15.34 -1.37 13.02
CA LEU A 131 -14.94 -0.21 13.82
C LEU A 131 -14.54 -0.63 15.22
N ASP A 132 -13.33 -0.26 15.64
CA ASP A 132 -12.94 -0.36 17.04
C ASP A 132 -13.37 0.92 17.77
N GLU A 133 -14.38 0.82 18.62
CA GLU A 133 -14.94 1.97 19.35
C GLU A 133 -13.95 2.63 20.31
N LYS A 134 -12.89 1.91 20.73
CA LYS A 134 -11.90 2.46 21.66
C LYS A 134 -10.92 3.40 20.96
N THR A 135 -10.54 3.07 19.73
CA THR A 135 -9.57 3.84 18.94
C THR A 135 -10.22 4.70 17.86
N GLY A 136 -11.47 4.41 17.49
CA GLY A 136 -12.20 5.11 16.43
C GLY A 136 -11.73 4.76 15.01
N ILE A 137 -10.93 3.70 14.83
CA ILE A 137 -10.42 3.25 13.53
C ILE A 137 -10.97 1.90 13.14
N ASP A 138 -10.97 1.63 11.83
CA ASP A 138 -11.32 0.33 11.29
C ASP A 138 -10.17 -0.65 11.49
N VAL A 139 -10.46 -1.80 12.07
CA VAL A 139 -9.52 -2.89 12.32
C VAL A 139 -10.00 -4.19 11.69
N TRP A 140 -9.13 -5.16 11.55
CA TRP A 140 -9.54 -6.49 11.08
C TRP A 140 -10.59 -7.11 12.00
N ASN A 141 -11.68 -7.55 11.41
CA ASN A 141 -12.76 -8.26 12.12
C ASN A 141 -12.35 -9.71 12.35
N LEU A 142 -11.62 -9.94 13.43
CA LEU A 142 -11.12 -11.25 13.83
C LEU A 142 -11.83 -11.76 15.08
N LYS A 143 -11.89 -13.09 15.21
CA LYS A 143 -12.40 -13.71 16.44
C LYS A 143 -11.41 -13.47 17.59
N GLN A 144 -11.93 -13.08 18.74
CA GLN A 144 -11.12 -13.01 19.95
C GLN A 144 -10.67 -14.41 20.34
N TYR A 145 -9.38 -14.56 20.56
CA TYR A 145 -8.83 -15.78 21.16
C TYR A 145 -8.94 -15.66 22.68
N LEU A 146 -9.67 -16.58 23.28
CA LEU A 146 -9.88 -16.67 24.74
C LEU A 146 -8.85 -17.61 25.36
#